data_804bf7ccebae7ee389e757599f3e27d9
#
_entry.id   804bf7ccebae7ee389e757599f3e27d9
#
_cell.length_a   1.000
_cell.length_b   1.000
_cell.length_c   1.000
_cell.angle_alpha   90.00
_cell.angle_beta   90.00
_cell.angle_gamma   90.00
#
_symmetry.space_group_name_H-M   'P 1'
#
loop_
_entity.id
_entity.type
_entity.pdbx_description
1 polymer ?
#
loop_
_entity_poly.entity_id
_entity_poly.type
_entity_poly.pdbx_seq_one_letter_code
_entity_poly.pdbx_strand_id
1 'polypeptide(L)'
;MTYRGAQNLIKRGDEAGLRVALEQGLDPNLANQNGWTLLMLAAVEGDVPIGQLLIEKGASVNARNNKEESALTLATHRGYTLFVDLLASGGASAT
;
A
#
# COMPACT_ATOMS: atom_id res chain seq x y z
N MET A 1 0.11 -4.04 -16.38
CA MET A 1 1.24 -3.43 -15.65
C MET A 1 1.81 -4.44 -14.66
N THR A 2 3.13 -4.45 -14.52
CA THR A 2 3.83 -5.35 -13.60
C THR A 2 3.94 -4.73 -12.21
N TYR A 3 4.34 -5.56 -11.24
CA TYR A 3 4.64 -5.07 -9.88
C TYR A 3 5.69 -3.95 -9.92
N ARG A 4 6.78 -4.13 -10.71
CA ARG A 4 7.84 -3.13 -10.80
C ARG A 4 7.31 -1.79 -11.33
N GLY A 5 6.43 -1.83 -12.33
CA GLY A 5 5.81 -0.61 -12.84
C GLY A 5 5.00 0.11 -11.77
N ALA A 6 4.19 -0.64 -11.04
CA ALA A 6 3.40 -0.08 -9.93
C ALA A 6 4.31 0.44 -8.82
N GLN A 7 5.36 -0.29 -8.49
CA GLN A 7 6.34 0.13 -7.49
C GLN A 7 6.97 1.48 -7.86
N ASN A 8 7.34 1.66 -9.13
CA ASN A 8 7.93 2.91 -9.59
C ASN A 8 6.94 4.08 -9.45
N LEU A 9 5.67 3.86 -9.78
CA LEU A 9 4.65 4.90 -9.62
C LEU A 9 4.51 5.31 -8.15
N ILE A 10 4.51 4.34 -7.25
CA ILE A 10 4.39 4.62 -5.81
C ILE A 10 5.63 5.36 -5.31
N LYS A 11 6.83 4.96 -5.71
CA LYS A 11 8.06 5.62 -5.30
C LYS A 11 8.12 7.06 -5.77
N ARG A 12 7.56 7.36 -6.95
CA ARG A 12 7.53 8.72 -7.48
C ARG A 12 6.37 9.54 -6.93
N GLY A 13 5.46 8.91 -6.18
CA GLY A 13 4.27 9.58 -5.71
C GLY A 13 3.28 9.91 -6.82
N ASP A 14 3.29 9.12 -7.91
CA ASP A 14 2.44 9.35 -9.07
C ASP A 14 1.06 8.72 -8.84
N GLU A 15 0.25 9.39 -8.05
CA GLU A 15 -1.09 8.91 -7.72
C GLU A 15 -1.99 8.83 -8.95
N ALA A 16 -1.91 9.81 -9.84
CA ALA A 16 -2.73 9.82 -11.05
C ALA A 16 -2.40 8.62 -11.94
N GLY A 17 -1.11 8.33 -12.14
CA GLY A 17 -0.70 7.18 -12.94
C GLY A 17 -1.13 5.87 -12.32
N LEU A 18 -1.02 5.76 -11.00
CA LEU A 18 -1.46 4.54 -10.30
C LEU A 18 -2.98 4.36 -10.40
N ARG A 19 -3.74 5.45 -10.29
CA ARG A 19 -5.20 5.40 -10.44
C ARG A 19 -5.60 4.88 -11.82
N VAL A 20 -4.97 5.38 -12.86
CA VAL A 20 -5.24 4.91 -14.22
C VAL A 20 -4.93 3.41 -14.34
N ALA A 21 -3.77 2.98 -13.82
CA ALA A 21 -3.38 1.57 -13.87
C ALA A 21 -4.40 0.68 -13.16
N LEU A 22 -4.87 1.09 -11.99
CA LEU A 22 -5.87 0.33 -11.23
C LEU A 22 -7.20 0.28 -11.97
N GLU A 23 -7.61 1.39 -12.60
CA GLU A 23 -8.83 1.43 -13.40
C GLU A 23 -8.74 0.53 -14.64
N GLN A 24 -7.52 0.30 -15.14
CA GLN A 24 -7.28 -0.57 -16.29
C GLN A 24 -7.03 -2.02 -15.91
N GLY A 25 -7.22 -2.39 -14.63
CA GLY A 25 -7.17 -3.78 -14.22
C GLY A 25 -5.95 -4.18 -13.41
N LEU A 26 -5.08 -3.24 -13.01
CA LEU A 26 -4.00 -3.58 -12.10
C LEU A 26 -4.58 -4.12 -10.79
N ASP A 27 -4.08 -5.28 -10.34
CA ASP A 27 -4.54 -5.89 -9.10
C ASP A 27 -4.02 -5.07 -7.90
N PRO A 28 -4.90 -4.48 -7.07
CA PRO A 28 -4.44 -3.71 -5.92
C PRO A 28 -3.74 -4.56 -4.85
N ASN A 29 -3.88 -5.89 -4.93
CA ASN A 29 -3.27 -6.82 -3.98
C ASN A 29 -2.01 -7.47 -4.52
N LEU A 30 -1.47 -6.94 -5.61
CA LEU A 30 -0.25 -7.46 -6.19
C LEU A 30 0.90 -7.38 -5.18
N ALA A 31 1.71 -8.44 -5.10
CA ALA A 31 2.83 -8.51 -4.18
C ALA A 31 4.04 -9.12 -4.88
N ASN A 32 5.23 -8.82 -4.37
CA ASN A 32 6.44 -9.44 -4.89
C ASN A 32 6.68 -10.79 -4.19
N GLN A 33 7.79 -11.46 -4.53
CA GLN A 33 8.09 -12.79 -3.98
C GLN A 33 8.39 -12.77 -2.48
N ASN A 34 8.66 -11.61 -1.89
CA ASN A 34 8.85 -11.46 -0.45
C ASN A 34 7.53 -11.10 0.26
N GLY A 35 6.42 -11.06 -0.48
CA GLY A 35 5.12 -10.77 0.07
C GLY A 35 4.84 -9.28 0.28
N TRP A 36 5.68 -8.39 -0.27
CA TRP A 36 5.46 -6.95 -0.16
C TRP A 36 4.35 -6.52 -1.10
N THR A 37 3.26 -6.05 -0.53
CA THR A 37 2.13 -5.55 -1.31
C THR A 37 2.34 -4.10 -1.71
N LEU A 38 1.52 -3.62 -2.64
CA LEU A 38 1.56 -2.21 -3.04
C LEU A 38 1.23 -1.29 -1.86
N LEU A 39 0.31 -1.71 -0.99
CA LEU A 39 -0.05 -0.92 0.18
C LEU A 39 1.14 -0.79 1.15
N MET A 40 1.93 -1.85 1.31
CA MET A 40 3.15 -1.80 2.13
C MET A 40 4.16 -0.81 1.56
N LEU A 41 4.30 -0.76 0.24
CA LEU A 41 5.18 0.22 -0.40
C LEU A 41 4.72 1.66 -0.10
N ALA A 42 3.42 1.90 -0.19
CA ALA A 42 2.86 3.21 0.14
C ALA A 42 3.09 3.55 1.62
N ALA A 43 3.01 2.54 2.49
CA ALA A 43 3.21 2.74 3.93
C ALA A 43 4.62 3.19 4.26
N VAL A 44 5.65 2.62 3.61
CA VAL A 44 7.03 3.03 3.88
C VAL A 44 7.39 4.36 3.23
N GLU A 45 6.59 4.82 2.25
CA GLU A 45 6.73 6.16 1.68
C GLU A 45 5.91 7.19 2.46
N GLY A 46 4.96 6.73 3.28
CA GLY A 46 4.07 7.62 4.02
C GLY A 46 3.09 8.37 3.12
N ASP A 47 2.81 7.84 1.94
CA ASP A 47 1.97 8.52 0.94
C ASP A 47 0.50 8.19 1.20
N VAL A 48 -0.17 9.06 1.95
CA VAL A 48 -1.56 8.88 2.34
C VAL A 48 -2.50 8.84 1.14
N PRO A 49 -2.41 9.75 0.15
CA PRO A 49 -3.29 9.69 -1.01
C PRO A 49 -3.18 8.37 -1.78
N ILE A 50 -1.96 7.85 -1.96
CA ILE A 50 -1.77 6.57 -2.65
C ILE A 50 -2.31 5.43 -1.80
N GLY A 51 -2.06 5.45 -0.48
CA GLY A 51 -2.62 4.45 0.42
C GLY A 51 -4.13 4.42 0.37
N GLN A 52 -4.75 5.60 0.41
CA GLN A 52 -6.20 5.71 0.32
C GLN A 52 -6.74 5.17 -1.00
N LEU A 53 -6.08 5.48 -2.10
CA LEU A 53 -6.46 4.99 -3.42
C LEU A 53 -6.43 3.45 -3.46
N LEU A 54 -5.36 2.86 -2.95
CA LEU A 54 -5.23 1.39 -2.93
C LEU A 54 -6.34 0.75 -2.10
N ILE A 55 -6.64 1.32 -0.93
CA ILE A 55 -7.71 0.80 -0.07
C ILE A 55 -9.06 0.92 -0.76
N GLU A 56 -9.34 2.05 -1.42
CA GLU A 56 -10.58 2.25 -2.16
C GLU A 56 -10.75 1.22 -3.27
N LYS A 57 -9.66 0.78 -3.87
CA LYS A 57 -9.69 -0.19 -4.96
C LYS A 57 -9.61 -1.64 -4.47
N GLY A 58 -9.68 -1.87 -3.16
CA GLY A 58 -9.79 -3.20 -2.61
C GLY A 58 -8.51 -3.81 -2.07
N ALA A 59 -7.48 -3.00 -1.83
CA ALA A 59 -6.24 -3.53 -1.22
C ALA A 59 -6.53 -4.08 0.18
N SER A 60 -5.92 -5.23 0.49
CA SER A 60 -6.06 -5.85 1.79
C SER A 60 -5.19 -5.13 2.81
N VAL A 61 -5.82 -4.49 3.80
CA VAL A 61 -5.08 -3.72 4.81
C VAL A 61 -4.34 -4.61 5.80
N ASN A 62 -4.75 -5.86 5.94
CA ASN A 62 -4.16 -6.80 6.91
C ASN A 62 -3.20 -7.81 6.31
N ALA A 63 -2.86 -7.69 5.03
CA ALA A 63 -1.88 -8.57 4.40
C ALA A 63 -0.53 -8.43 5.08
N ARG A 64 0.22 -9.53 5.17
CA ARG A 64 1.55 -9.57 5.79
C ARG A 64 2.57 -10.08 4.79
N ASN A 65 3.78 -9.56 4.89
CA ASN A 65 4.89 -10.05 4.06
C ASN A 65 5.53 -11.29 4.71
N ASN A 66 6.62 -11.79 4.12
CA ASN A 66 7.28 -12.99 4.62
C ASN A 66 7.91 -12.81 6.00
N LYS A 67 8.06 -11.57 6.47
CA LYS A 67 8.54 -11.27 7.82
C LYS A 67 7.39 -10.97 8.78
N GLU A 68 6.15 -11.29 8.38
CA GLU A 68 4.95 -11.06 9.18
C GLU A 68 4.66 -9.59 9.44
N GLU A 69 5.20 -8.69 8.61
CA GLU A 69 4.95 -7.26 8.72
C GLU A 69 3.74 -6.87 7.91
N SER A 70 2.85 -6.08 8.50
CA SER A 70 1.72 -5.48 7.80
C SER A 70 2.05 -4.03 7.45
N ALA A 71 1.19 -3.40 6.62
CA ALA A 71 1.34 -1.97 6.33
C ALA A 71 1.30 -1.15 7.61
N LEU A 72 0.44 -1.53 8.57
CA LEU A 72 0.35 -0.85 9.87
C LEU A 72 1.67 -0.90 10.63
N THR A 73 2.29 -2.08 10.70
CA THR A 73 3.59 -2.25 11.37
C THR A 73 4.64 -1.36 10.71
N LEU A 74 4.69 -1.37 9.38
CA LEU A 74 5.69 -0.60 8.63
C LEU A 74 5.50 0.90 8.82
N ALA A 75 4.27 1.40 8.74
CA ALA A 75 3.98 2.81 8.93
C ALA A 75 4.27 3.25 10.37
N THR A 76 3.98 2.40 11.34
CA THR A 76 4.25 2.67 12.76
C THR A 76 5.74 2.80 13.01
N HIS A 77 6.55 1.90 12.46
CA HIS A 77 8.00 1.95 12.59
C HIS A 77 8.60 3.22 11.99
N ARG A 78 7.97 3.76 10.96
CA ARG A 78 8.43 4.98 10.31
C ARG A 78 7.89 6.25 10.97
N GLY A 79 6.94 6.11 11.91
CA GLY A 79 6.32 7.26 12.56
C GLY A 79 5.33 8.03 11.67
N TYR A 80 4.81 7.40 10.64
CA TYR A 80 3.85 8.03 9.73
C TYR A 80 2.44 7.96 10.30
N THR A 81 2.15 8.81 11.29
CA THR A 81 0.89 8.76 12.04
C THR A 81 -0.35 8.92 11.16
N LEU A 82 -0.31 9.79 10.15
CA LEU A 82 -1.46 9.95 9.25
C LEU A 82 -1.73 8.68 8.45
N PHE A 83 -0.68 7.96 8.05
CA PHE A 83 -0.85 6.71 7.35
C PHE A 83 -1.40 5.63 8.29
N VAL A 84 -0.95 5.62 9.55
CA VAL A 84 -1.50 4.72 10.58
C VAL A 84 -3.00 4.98 10.75
N ASP A 85 -3.39 6.24 10.84
CA ASP A 85 -4.80 6.62 10.98
C ASP A 85 -5.62 6.15 9.78
N LEU A 86 -5.07 6.31 8.57
CA LEU A 86 -5.72 5.84 7.35
C LEU A 86 -5.98 4.33 7.41
N LEU A 87 -4.96 3.56 7.83
CA LEU A 87 -5.09 2.11 7.92
C LEU A 87 -6.11 1.69 8.96
N ALA A 88 -6.11 2.36 10.12
CA ALA A 88 -7.08 2.07 11.18
C ALA A 88 -8.51 2.32 10.69
N SER A 89 -8.72 3.41 9.95
CA SER A 89 -10.02 3.71 9.35
C SER A 89 -10.42 2.69 8.29
N GLY A 90 -9.44 2.08 7.62
CA GLY A 90 -9.67 1.06 6.61
C GLY A 90 -9.85 -0.35 7.16
N GLY A 91 -9.83 -0.52 8.48
CA GLY A 91 -10.03 -1.82 9.10
C GLY A 91 -8.77 -2.58 9.47
N ALA A 92 -7.61 -1.91 9.54
CA ALA A 92 -6.38 -2.59 9.92
C ALA A 92 -6.45 -3.08 11.37
N SER A 93 -5.92 -4.30 11.58
CA SER A 93 -5.81 -4.89 12.91
C SER A 93 -4.54 -4.41 13.60
N ALA A 94 -4.61 -4.19 14.91
CA ALA A 94 -3.46 -3.76 15.72
C ALA A 94 -2.45 -4.87 16.01
N THR A 95 -2.77 -6.09 15.63
CA THR A 95 -1.89 -7.24 15.87
C THR A 95 -0.96 -7.52 14.72
#